data_d05dca39713ab1bb243e0c79e51dd2c4
#
_entry.id   d05dca39713ab1bb243e0c79e51dd2c4
#
_cell.length_a   1.000
_cell.length_b   1.000
_cell.length_c   1.000
_cell.angle_alpha   90.00
_cell.angle_beta   90.00
_cell.angle_gamma   90.00
#
_symmetry.space_group_name_H-M   'P 1'
#
loop_
_entity.id
_entity.type
_entity.pdbx_description
1 polymer ?
#
loop_
_entity_poly.entity_id
_entity_poly.type
_entity_poly.pdbx_seq_one_letter_code
_entity_poly.pdbx_strand_id
1 'polypeptide(L)'
;MLDETGSYIIYNKPAHMPVHPSQGHHSDTLGNVFAAQFPELPFRPVYRLDRDTSGICLAAKSAYAAKQLQGSTRKTYLALVCGILTESGTVDAPIGRQDGSVIRRCVRADGKPAVTHFVPLRHSDRYTLLSLRLETGRTHQIRVHMAHLGYPLAGDDLYGGDTRDFSHHMLHCDSLEFLDPVTGELRRYAAECPWELQ
;
A
#
# COMPACT_ATOMS: atom_id res chain seq x y z
N MET A 1 0.24 16.63 2.05
CA MET A 1 1.46 16.71 1.22
C MET A 1 2.66 16.67 2.16
N LEU A 2 3.66 15.85 1.87
CA LEU A 2 4.89 15.73 2.68
C LEU A 2 6.06 16.48 2.03
N ASP A 3 6.18 16.41 0.70
CA ASP A 3 7.24 17.10 -0.04
C ASP A 3 6.83 17.33 -1.49
N GLU A 4 7.44 18.34 -2.11
CA GLU A 4 7.24 18.73 -3.50
C GLU A 4 8.54 19.22 -4.13
N THR A 5 8.87 18.66 -5.30
CA THR A 5 10.01 19.08 -6.12
C THR A 5 9.59 19.43 -7.54
N GLY A 6 10.52 19.83 -8.39
CA GLY A 6 10.26 20.01 -9.83
C GLY A 6 9.91 18.70 -10.56
N SER A 7 10.25 17.54 -10.01
CA SER A 7 10.13 16.24 -10.67
C SER A 7 9.05 15.33 -10.11
N TYR A 8 8.73 15.46 -8.82
CA TYR A 8 7.77 14.60 -8.13
C TYR A 8 7.12 15.31 -6.95
N ILE A 9 6.09 14.68 -6.42
CA ILE A 9 5.37 15.09 -5.22
C ILE A 9 5.09 13.87 -4.33
N ILE A 10 5.23 14.04 -3.03
CA ILE A 10 4.98 13.04 -2.00
C ILE A 10 3.73 13.41 -1.20
N TYR A 11 2.76 12.52 -1.21
CA TYR A 11 1.55 12.65 -0.41
C TYR A 11 1.55 11.67 0.76
N ASN A 12 1.02 12.08 1.90
CA ASN A 12 0.50 11.17 2.92
C ASN A 12 -1.00 11.00 2.64
N LYS A 13 -1.37 9.90 1.97
CA LYS A 13 -2.76 9.62 1.60
C LYS A 13 -3.53 9.11 2.83
N PRO A 14 -4.69 9.69 3.17
CA PRO A 14 -5.55 9.11 4.20
C PRO A 14 -6.17 7.78 3.71
N ALA A 15 -6.69 6.98 4.65
CA ALA A 15 -7.63 5.92 4.33
C ALA A 15 -8.91 6.49 3.67
N HIS A 16 -9.72 5.64 3.05
CA HIS A 16 -10.97 5.97 2.35
C HIS A 16 -10.83 6.88 1.12
N MET A 17 -9.60 7.14 0.67
CA MET A 17 -9.33 7.94 -0.54
C MET A 17 -8.73 7.03 -1.63
N PRO A 18 -9.39 6.80 -2.76
CA PRO A 18 -8.79 6.13 -3.90
C PRO A 18 -7.65 6.96 -4.51
N VAL A 19 -6.65 6.30 -5.10
CA VAL A 19 -5.58 7.00 -5.83
C VAL A 19 -6.10 7.57 -7.15
N HIS A 20 -6.91 6.80 -7.89
CA HIS A 20 -7.52 7.20 -9.17
C HIS A 20 -9.04 7.19 -9.10
N PRO A 21 -9.71 7.99 -9.93
CA PRO A 21 -11.14 7.88 -10.14
C PRO A 21 -11.57 6.44 -10.47
N SER A 22 -12.65 6.00 -9.86
CA SER A 22 -13.24 4.68 -10.03
C SER A 22 -14.76 4.76 -9.88
N GLN A 23 -15.47 3.66 -10.07
CA GLN A 23 -16.92 3.62 -9.90
C GLN A 23 -17.30 4.10 -8.48
N GLY A 24 -18.16 5.11 -8.40
CA GLY A 24 -18.58 5.74 -7.14
C GLY A 24 -17.62 6.76 -6.54
N HIS A 25 -16.42 6.94 -7.13
CA HIS A 25 -15.37 7.86 -6.67
C HIS A 25 -14.86 8.68 -7.84
N HIS A 26 -15.47 9.83 -8.14
CA HIS A 26 -15.13 10.65 -9.29
C HIS A 26 -14.39 11.94 -8.93
N SER A 27 -14.64 12.48 -7.72
CA SER A 27 -14.14 13.79 -7.26
C SER A 27 -13.38 13.75 -5.93
N ASP A 28 -13.27 12.60 -5.29
CA ASP A 28 -12.72 12.38 -3.95
C ASP A 28 -11.41 11.56 -3.94
N THR A 29 -10.66 11.63 -5.04
CA THR A 29 -9.44 10.83 -5.21
C THR A 29 -8.18 11.66 -5.06
N LEU A 30 -7.03 10.99 -4.82
CA LEU A 30 -5.73 11.65 -4.82
C LEU A 30 -5.44 12.33 -6.17
N GLY A 31 -5.92 11.73 -7.28
CA GLY A 31 -5.82 12.33 -8.60
C GLY A 31 -6.55 13.68 -8.72
N ASN A 32 -7.70 13.85 -8.04
CA ASN A 32 -8.42 15.13 -8.01
C ASN A 32 -7.66 16.16 -7.17
N VAL A 33 -7.07 15.75 -6.04
CA VAL A 33 -6.22 16.64 -5.22
C VAL A 33 -5.02 17.13 -6.05
N PHE A 34 -4.37 16.21 -6.77
CA PHE A 34 -3.25 16.55 -7.66
C PHE A 34 -3.69 17.52 -8.77
N ALA A 35 -4.81 17.25 -9.44
CA ALA A 35 -5.31 18.09 -10.53
C ALA A 35 -5.68 19.51 -10.08
N ALA A 36 -6.19 19.65 -8.85
CA ALA A 36 -6.46 20.96 -8.26
C ALA A 36 -5.17 21.76 -7.95
N GLN A 37 -4.09 21.07 -7.59
CA GLN A 37 -2.79 21.70 -7.31
C GLN A 37 -1.98 21.98 -8.58
N PHE A 38 -2.10 21.12 -9.58
CA PHE A 38 -1.33 21.15 -10.83
C PHE A 38 -2.24 20.95 -12.04
N PRO A 39 -3.10 21.95 -12.38
CA PRO A 39 -4.11 21.79 -13.43
C PRO A 39 -3.52 21.51 -14.83
N GLU A 40 -2.28 21.96 -15.08
CA GLU A 40 -1.60 21.76 -16.37
C GLU A 40 -0.83 20.44 -16.46
N LEU A 41 -0.77 19.65 -15.36
CA LEU A 41 -0.01 18.41 -15.33
C LEU A 41 -0.94 17.20 -15.28
N PRO A 42 -0.72 16.18 -16.10
CA PRO A 42 -1.43 14.92 -15.95
C PRO A 42 -0.94 14.17 -14.70
N PHE A 43 -1.88 13.60 -13.93
CA PHE A 43 -1.57 12.80 -12.76
C PHE A 43 -0.85 11.49 -13.12
N ARG A 44 0.37 11.31 -12.63
CA ARG A 44 1.22 10.13 -12.88
C ARG A 44 1.67 9.49 -11.56
N PRO A 45 0.82 8.73 -10.87
CA PRO A 45 1.27 8.01 -9.68
C PRO A 45 2.26 6.93 -10.09
N VAL A 46 3.36 6.82 -9.34
CA VAL A 46 4.42 5.83 -9.57
C VAL A 46 3.96 4.42 -9.16
N TYR A 47 3.13 4.34 -8.14
CA TYR A 47 2.41 3.15 -7.68
C TYR A 47 1.06 3.55 -7.09
N ARG A 48 0.27 2.55 -6.72
CA ARG A 48 -1.05 2.77 -6.11
C ARG A 48 -1.14 2.09 -4.76
N LEU A 49 -1.82 2.74 -3.83
CA LEU A 49 -2.36 2.14 -2.62
C LEU A 49 -3.84 1.83 -2.83
N ASP A 50 -4.35 0.84 -2.11
CA ASP A 50 -5.78 0.57 -2.07
C ASP A 50 -6.52 1.79 -1.47
N ARG A 51 -7.82 1.90 -1.69
CA ARG A 51 -8.64 3.00 -1.18
C ARG A 51 -8.44 3.21 0.32
N ASP A 52 -8.52 2.14 1.09
CA ASP A 52 -8.50 2.16 2.54
C ASP A 52 -7.09 1.98 3.15
N THR A 53 -6.08 1.79 2.31
CA THR A 53 -4.68 1.83 2.73
C THR A 53 -4.21 3.27 2.83
N SER A 54 -3.69 3.67 3.98
CA SER A 54 -3.11 5.00 4.21
C SER A 54 -1.61 5.04 3.92
N GLY A 55 -1.00 6.23 3.94
CA GLY A 55 0.44 6.43 3.89
C GLY A 55 0.98 7.00 2.60
N ILE A 56 2.26 6.80 2.38
CA ILE A 56 3.02 7.49 1.34
C ILE A 56 2.56 7.10 -0.05
N CYS A 57 2.24 8.10 -0.87
CA CYS A 57 2.01 8.00 -2.30
C CYS A 57 2.93 8.95 -3.05
N LEU A 58 3.60 8.44 -4.08
CA LEU A 58 4.51 9.20 -4.95
C LEU A 58 3.85 9.41 -6.30
N ALA A 59 3.79 10.65 -6.76
CA ALA A 59 3.39 11.03 -8.11
C ALA A 59 4.51 11.80 -8.82
N ALA A 60 4.74 11.46 -10.08
CA ALA A 60 5.71 12.15 -10.92
C ALA A 60 5.07 13.33 -11.66
N LYS A 61 5.81 14.43 -11.82
CA LYS A 61 5.37 15.62 -12.55
C LYS A 61 5.68 15.56 -14.06
N SER A 62 6.49 14.59 -14.52
CA SER A 62 6.80 14.38 -15.92
C SER A 62 6.82 12.90 -16.29
N ALA A 63 6.70 12.59 -17.59
CA ALA A 63 6.81 11.22 -18.09
C ALA A 63 8.23 10.65 -17.87
N TYR A 64 9.26 11.50 -17.97
CA TYR A 64 10.64 11.11 -17.67
C TYR A 64 10.80 10.68 -16.22
N ALA A 65 10.39 11.53 -15.26
CA ALA A 65 10.46 11.20 -13.85
C ALA A 65 9.64 9.93 -13.51
N ALA A 66 8.44 9.77 -14.09
CA ALA A 66 7.64 8.58 -13.90
C ALA A 66 8.38 7.30 -14.33
N LYS A 67 9.06 7.32 -15.48
CA LYS A 67 9.84 6.19 -16.00
C LYS A 67 11.02 5.85 -15.08
N GLN A 68 11.75 6.85 -14.58
CA GLN A 68 12.91 6.65 -13.71
C GLN A 68 12.48 6.11 -12.34
N LEU A 69 11.36 6.57 -11.81
CA LEU A 69 10.85 6.17 -10.50
C LEU A 69 10.18 4.79 -10.51
N GLN A 70 9.63 4.34 -11.66
CA GLN A 70 9.04 3.01 -11.78
C GLN A 70 10.09 1.92 -11.57
N GLY A 71 9.83 1.01 -10.62
CA GLY A 71 10.72 -0.10 -10.29
C GLY A 71 11.91 0.24 -9.39
N SER A 72 12.18 1.55 -9.13
CA SER A 72 13.27 1.97 -8.24
C SER A 72 12.83 2.21 -6.79
N THR A 73 11.54 2.22 -6.53
CA THR A 73 10.98 2.52 -5.20
C THR A 73 11.01 1.30 -4.28
N ARG A 74 11.49 1.51 -3.06
CA ARG A 74 11.39 0.55 -1.96
C ARG A 74 10.42 1.09 -0.92
N LYS A 75 9.46 0.27 -0.54
CA LYS A 75 8.41 0.64 0.41
C LYS A 75 8.40 -0.30 1.59
N THR A 76 8.19 0.25 2.78
CA THR A 76 7.86 -0.52 3.97
C THR A 76 6.41 -0.21 4.36
N TYR A 77 5.73 -1.22 4.87
CA TYR A 77 4.35 -1.11 5.32
C TYR A 77 4.25 -1.52 6.78
N LEU A 78 3.37 -0.89 7.51
CA LEU A 78 2.88 -1.36 8.79
C LEU A 78 1.49 -1.97 8.57
N ALA A 79 1.26 -3.16 9.14
CA ALA A 79 -0.04 -3.80 9.15
C ALA A 79 -0.36 -4.37 10.51
N LEU A 80 -1.63 -4.28 10.91
CA LEU A 80 -2.14 -4.97 12.08
C LEU A 80 -2.88 -6.21 11.61
N VAL A 81 -2.44 -7.39 12.03
CA VAL A 81 -3.07 -8.67 11.68
C VAL A 81 -3.79 -9.28 12.86
N CYS A 82 -4.85 -10.04 12.60
CA CYS A 82 -5.57 -10.80 13.61
C CYS A 82 -4.75 -11.99 14.08
N GLY A 83 -4.70 -12.20 15.40
CA GLY A 83 -3.96 -13.30 16.02
C GLY A 83 -2.52 -12.94 16.38
N ILE A 84 -1.86 -13.89 17.03
CA ILE A 84 -0.49 -13.75 17.54
C ILE A 84 0.47 -14.45 16.59
N LEU A 85 1.27 -13.65 15.88
CA LEU A 85 2.30 -14.09 14.95
C LEU A 85 3.66 -13.65 15.50
N THR A 86 4.49 -14.60 15.91
CA THR A 86 5.75 -14.34 16.61
C THR A 86 6.99 -14.51 15.74
N GLU A 87 6.85 -15.21 14.61
CA GLU A 87 7.96 -15.51 13.72
C GLU A 87 7.95 -14.64 12.46
N SER A 88 9.12 -14.20 12.05
CA SER A 88 9.32 -13.54 10.76
C SER A 88 9.24 -14.54 9.63
N GLY A 89 8.84 -14.09 8.44
CA GLY A 89 8.75 -15.00 7.32
C GLY A 89 8.64 -14.33 5.97
N THR A 90 8.51 -15.18 4.97
CA THR A 90 8.28 -14.80 3.57
C THR A 90 7.12 -15.61 3.01
N VAL A 91 6.19 -14.93 2.36
CA VAL A 91 5.15 -15.56 1.54
C VAL A 91 5.56 -15.40 0.08
N ASP A 92 5.92 -16.50 -0.55
CA ASP A 92 6.14 -16.59 -2.00
C ASP A 92 5.01 -17.43 -2.59
N ALA A 93 3.93 -16.74 -2.99
CA ALA A 93 2.72 -17.39 -3.46
C ALA A 93 2.04 -16.56 -4.55
N PRO A 94 1.80 -17.14 -5.76
CA PRO A 94 1.22 -16.39 -6.87
C PRO A 94 -0.19 -15.91 -6.58
N ILE A 95 -0.51 -14.67 -7.02
CA ILE A 95 -1.82 -14.05 -6.80
C ILE A 95 -2.56 -13.89 -8.13
N GLY A 96 -3.80 -14.35 -8.15
CA GLY A 96 -4.74 -14.18 -9.26
C GLY A 96 -6.07 -13.61 -8.80
N ARG A 97 -6.97 -13.38 -9.76
CA ARG A 97 -8.35 -12.99 -9.48
C ARG A 97 -9.10 -14.23 -8.98
N GLN A 98 -9.91 -14.07 -7.94
CA GLN A 98 -10.80 -15.11 -7.48
C GLN A 98 -11.94 -15.29 -8.50
N ASP A 99 -12.25 -16.52 -8.84
CA ASP A 99 -13.32 -16.84 -9.78
C ASP A 99 -14.67 -16.30 -9.27
N GLY A 100 -15.47 -15.75 -10.18
CA GLY A 100 -16.75 -15.12 -9.84
C GLY A 100 -16.64 -13.73 -9.16
N SER A 101 -15.44 -13.19 -8.96
CA SER A 101 -15.26 -11.87 -8.35
C SER A 101 -14.48 -10.90 -9.25
N VAL A 102 -14.96 -9.67 -9.34
CA VAL A 102 -14.23 -8.58 -10.02
C VAL A 102 -13.20 -7.92 -9.11
N ILE A 103 -13.37 -8.01 -7.79
CA ILE A 103 -12.56 -7.31 -6.78
C ILE A 103 -11.59 -8.27 -6.09
N ARG A 104 -12.07 -9.42 -5.58
CA ARG A 104 -11.28 -10.32 -4.75
C ARG A 104 -10.11 -10.93 -5.50
N ARG A 105 -9.01 -11.10 -4.79
CA ARG A 105 -7.81 -11.83 -5.23
C ARG A 105 -7.63 -13.04 -4.31
N CYS A 106 -6.92 -14.05 -4.80
CA CYS A 106 -6.55 -15.22 -4.01
C CYS A 106 -5.18 -15.74 -4.43
N VAL A 107 -4.55 -16.53 -3.57
CA VAL A 107 -3.40 -17.34 -3.96
C VAL A 107 -3.91 -18.45 -4.88
N ARG A 108 -3.28 -18.56 -6.07
CA ARG A 108 -3.60 -19.60 -7.06
C ARG A 108 -2.40 -19.87 -7.97
N ALA A 109 -2.20 -21.12 -8.36
CA ALA A 109 -1.00 -21.57 -9.09
C ALA A 109 -0.80 -20.87 -10.46
N ASP A 110 -1.88 -20.48 -11.13
CA ASP A 110 -1.87 -19.77 -12.40
C ASP A 110 -1.86 -18.22 -12.23
N GLY A 111 -1.67 -17.74 -10.99
CA GLY A 111 -1.55 -16.33 -10.66
C GLY A 111 -0.21 -15.73 -11.09
N LYS A 112 -0.08 -14.41 -10.87
CA LYS A 112 1.18 -13.70 -11.10
C LYS A 112 2.09 -13.87 -9.88
N PRO A 113 3.41 -14.10 -10.05
CA PRO A 113 4.38 -14.18 -8.94
C PRO A 113 4.22 -13.02 -7.97
N ALA A 114 4.22 -13.33 -6.69
CA ALA A 114 4.07 -12.34 -5.62
C ALA A 114 4.86 -12.78 -4.39
N VAL A 115 5.72 -11.88 -3.86
CA VAL A 115 6.59 -12.14 -2.72
C VAL A 115 6.43 -11.02 -1.69
N THR A 116 6.13 -11.42 -0.44
CA THR A 116 5.96 -10.54 0.71
C THR A 116 6.81 -11.02 1.87
N HIS A 117 7.68 -10.18 2.40
CA HIS A 117 8.43 -10.41 3.63
C HIS A 117 7.73 -9.71 4.80
N PHE A 118 7.70 -10.34 5.96
CA PHE A 118 7.11 -9.77 7.16
C PHE A 118 7.95 -10.04 8.40
N VAL A 119 7.93 -9.07 9.31
CA VAL A 119 8.61 -9.14 10.62
C VAL A 119 7.62 -8.66 11.67
N PRO A 120 7.27 -9.49 12.67
CA PRO A 120 6.51 -9.05 13.83
C PRO A 120 7.29 -8.04 14.66
N LEU A 121 6.64 -6.93 15.02
CA LEU A 121 7.24 -5.88 15.84
C LEU A 121 6.78 -5.98 17.30
N ARG A 122 5.49 -6.14 17.52
CA ARG A 122 4.85 -6.28 18.82
C ARG A 122 3.45 -6.85 18.65
N HIS A 123 2.87 -7.38 19.74
CA HIS A 123 1.50 -7.91 19.73
C HIS A 123 0.75 -7.48 21.01
N SER A 124 -0.57 -7.48 20.92
CA SER A 124 -1.50 -7.48 22.05
C SER A 124 -2.07 -8.90 22.22
N ASP A 125 -3.14 -9.06 22.97
CA ASP A 125 -3.81 -10.36 23.14
C ASP A 125 -4.55 -10.83 21.87
N ARG A 126 -4.83 -9.92 20.92
CA ARG A 126 -5.67 -10.20 19.75
C ARG A 126 -5.02 -9.90 18.41
N TYR A 127 -4.03 -9.03 18.39
CA TYR A 127 -3.45 -8.50 17.16
C TYR A 127 -1.93 -8.51 17.21
N THR A 128 -1.31 -8.63 16.04
CA THR A 128 0.14 -8.44 15.86
C THR A 128 0.40 -7.30 14.89
N LEU A 129 1.26 -6.37 15.29
CA LEU A 129 1.81 -5.33 14.42
C LEU A 129 2.99 -5.90 13.64
N LEU A 130 2.91 -5.81 12.31
CA LEU A 130 3.95 -6.27 11.40
C LEU A 130 4.59 -5.11 10.65
N SER A 131 5.89 -5.23 10.38
CA SER A 131 6.58 -4.51 9.33
C SER A 131 6.67 -5.41 8.10
N LEU A 132 6.29 -4.90 6.92
CA LEU A 132 6.26 -5.70 5.69
C LEU A 132 7.01 -5.01 4.55
N ARG A 133 7.68 -5.83 3.70
CA ARG A 133 8.36 -5.39 2.49
C ARG A 133 7.94 -6.27 1.32
N LEU A 134 7.83 -5.64 0.15
CA LEU A 134 7.34 -6.30 -1.06
C LEU A 134 8.44 -6.34 -2.12
N GLU A 135 8.67 -7.50 -2.76
CA GLU A 135 9.43 -7.59 -4.00
C GLU A 135 8.57 -7.33 -5.24
N THR A 136 7.26 -7.53 -5.09
CA THR A 136 6.27 -7.37 -6.16
C THR A 136 5.13 -6.47 -5.68
N GLY A 137 4.33 -5.93 -6.60
CA GLY A 137 3.21 -5.04 -6.27
C GLY A 137 1.89 -5.52 -6.90
N ARG A 138 1.33 -6.65 -6.44
CA ARG A 138 0.04 -7.13 -6.92
C ARG A 138 -1.11 -6.49 -6.16
N THR A 139 -2.26 -6.38 -6.81
CA THR A 139 -3.48 -5.87 -6.16
C THR A 139 -3.78 -6.66 -4.90
N HIS A 140 -4.01 -5.97 -3.78
CA HIS A 140 -4.30 -6.54 -2.46
C HIS A 140 -3.21 -7.51 -1.93
N GLN A 141 -1.97 -7.44 -2.40
CA GLN A 141 -0.96 -8.47 -2.15
C GLN A 141 -0.76 -8.77 -0.66
N ILE A 142 -0.50 -7.76 0.17
CA ILE A 142 -0.32 -7.95 1.62
C ILE A 142 -1.58 -8.59 2.23
N ARG A 143 -2.75 -8.08 1.91
CA ARG A 143 -4.04 -8.53 2.43
C ARG A 143 -4.28 -10.02 2.10
N VAL A 144 -4.03 -10.40 0.84
CA VAL A 144 -4.18 -11.80 0.37
C VAL A 144 -3.16 -12.72 1.02
N HIS A 145 -1.90 -12.32 1.09
CA HIS A 145 -0.82 -13.14 1.64
C HIS A 145 -1.01 -13.37 3.15
N MET A 146 -1.36 -12.33 3.90
CA MET A 146 -1.59 -12.48 5.34
C MET A 146 -2.85 -13.31 5.63
N ALA A 147 -3.91 -13.14 4.85
CA ALA A 147 -5.09 -14.00 4.95
C ALA A 147 -4.79 -15.48 4.57
N HIS A 148 -3.94 -15.69 3.57
CA HIS A 148 -3.49 -17.05 3.17
C HIS A 148 -2.71 -17.76 4.28
N LEU A 149 -1.94 -17.02 5.07
CA LEU A 149 -1.25 -17.55 6.26
C LEU A 149 -2.18 -17.79 7.46
N GLY A 150 -3.45 -17.37 7.39
CA GLY A 150 -4.38 -17.46 8.52
C GLY A 150 -4.35 -16.23 9.47
N TYR A 151 -3.64 -15.18 9.09
CA TYR A 151 -3.52 -13.91 9.83
C TYR A 151 -4.06 -12.74 9.02
N PRO A 152 -5.37 -12.68 8.70
CA PRO A 152 -5.92 -11.57 7.92
C PRO A 152 -5.70 -10.23 8.63
N LEU A 153 -5.66 -9.14 7.87
CA LEU A 153 -5.52 -7.81 8.46
C LEU A 153 -6.74 -7.46 9.30
N ALA A 154 -6.53 -6.85 10.46
CA ALA A 154 -7.60 -6.31 11.28
C ALA A 154 -8.43 -5.29 10.47
N GLY A 155 -9.75 -5.36 10.55
CA GLY A 155 -10.67 -4.53 9.79
C GLY A 155 -10.85 -4.90 8.31
N ASP A 156 -10.23 -5.97 7.82
CA ASP A 156 -10.35 -6.40 6.42
C ASP A 156 -11.55 -7.34 6.22
N ASP A 157 -12.72 -6.77 6.01
CA ASP A 157 -13.98 -7.51 5.74
C ASP A 157 -13.90 -8.38 4.48
N LEU A 158 -13.12 -7.93 3.47
CA LEU A 158 -13.00 -8.66 2.20
C LEU A 158 -12.23 -9.96 2.36
N TYR A 159 -11.26 -10.04 3.28
CA TYR A 159 -10.37 -11.19 3.46
C TYR A 159 -10.51 -11.86 4.84
N GLY A 160 -11.58 -11.58 5.58
CA GLY A 160 -11.93 -12.28 6.81
C GLY A 160 -11.25 -11.73 8.06
N GLY A 161 -10.78 -10.49 8.02
CA GLY A 161 -10.30 -9.78 9.19
C GLY A 161 -11.40 -9.43 10.18
N ASP A 162 -11.04 -9.34 11.46
CA ASP A 162 -11.95 -8.93 12.51
C ASP A 162 -12.30 -7.44 12.37
N THR A 163 -13.59 -7.15 12.21
CA THR A 163 -14.12 -5.79 11.97
C THR A 163 -14.69 -5.14 13.23
N ARG A 164 -14.56 -5.77 14.42
CA ARG A 164 -15.15 -5.25 15.65
C ARG A 164 -14.51 -3.94 16.12
N ASP A 165 -13.20 -3.81 15.95
CA ASP A 165 -12.45 -2.65 16.43
C ASP A 165 -12.07 -1.68 15.32
N PHE A 166 -12.11 -2.12 14.06
CA PHE A 166 -11.65 -1.35 12.90
C PHE A 166 -12.63 -1.44 11.74
N SER A 167 -12.99 -0.30 11.16
CA SER A 167 -13.94 -0.19 10.05
C SER A 167 -13.34 -0.48 8.66
N HIS A 168 -12.01 -0.60 8.56
CA HIS A 168 -11.28 -0.89 7.34
C HIS A 168 -9.96 -1.58 7.66
N HIS A 169 -9.32 -2.19 6.67
CA HIS A 169 -8.06 -2.91 6.89
C HIS A 169 -6.94 -2.00 7.40
N MET A 170 -6.31 -2.39 8.49
CA MET A 170 -5.21 -1.68 9.12
C MET A 170 -3.91 -1.93 8.35
N LEU A 171 -3.69 -1.12 7.31
CA LEU A 171 -2.52 -1.13 6.45
C LEU A 171 -2.06 0.29 6.15
N HIS A 172 -0.78 0.56 6.35
CA HIS A 172 -0.18 1.87 6.17
C HIS A 172 1.15 1.77 5.43
N CYS A 173 1.35 2.55 4.37
CA CYS A 173 2.64 2.70 3.72
C CYS A 173 3.49 3.67 4.52
N ASP A 174 4.33 3.14 5.41
CA ASP A 174 5.09 3.82 6.45
C ASP A 174 6.30 4.57 5.89
N SER A 175 7.04 3.93 4.98
CA SER A 175 8.25 4.54 4.44
C SER A 175 8.44 4.26 2.95
N LEU A 176 9.18 5.16 2.31
CA LEU A 176 9.52 5.13 0.89
C LEU A 176 10.96 5.55 0.69
N GLU A 177 11.71 4.76 -0.08
CA GLU A 177 13.05 5.11 -0.56
C GLU A 177 13.11 5.00 -2.08
N PHE A 178 13.82 5.93 -2.72
CA PHE A 178 14.10 5.90 -4.16
C PHE A 178 15.29 6.81 -4.50
N LEU A 179 15.86 6.63 -5.69
CA LEU A 179 16.83 7.57 -6.23
C LEU A 179 16.11 8.73 -6.91
N ASP A 180 16.49 9.96 -6.56
CA ASP A 180 15.97 11.16 -7.20
C ASP A 180 16.21 11.09 -8.72
N PRO A 181 15.17 11.27 -9.55
CA PRO A 181 15.26 11.07 -11.00
C PRO A 181 16.15 12.08 -11.72
N VAL A 182 16.55 13.16 -11.06
CA VAL A 182 17.41 14.22 -11.62
C VAL A 182 18.81 14.17 -11.04
N THR A 183 18.92 14.12 -9.69
CA THR A 183 20.23 14.17 -9.00
C THR A 183 20.86 12.81 -8.77
N GLY A 184 20.09 11.72 -8.82
CA GLY A 184 20.53 10.38 -8.46
C GLY A 184 20.75 10.15 -6.96
N GLU A 185 20.49 11.14 -6.13
CA GLU A 185 20.61 11.03 -4.67
C GLU A 185 19.52 10.14 -4.08
N LEU A 186 19.88 9.38 -3.04
CA LEU A 186 18.91 8.59 -2.30
C LEU A 186 17.99 9.49 -1.48
N ARG A 187 16.70 9.43 -1.76
CA ARG A 187 15.65 10.11 -1.00
C ARG A 187 14.92 9.11 -0.11
N ARG A 188 14.60 9.57 1.11
CA ARG A 188 13.85 8.80 2.11
C ARG A 188 12.74 9.64 2.69
N TYR A 189 11.56 9.06 2.76
CA TYR A 189 10.36 9.66 3.34
C TYR A 189 9.73 8.69 4.32
N ALA A 190 9.19 9.22 5.41
CA ALA A 190 8.39 8.49 6.37
C ALA A 190 7.06 9.21 6.60
N ALA A 191 6.01 8.47 6.86
CA ALA A 191 4.71 8.97 7.28
C ALA A 191 4.32 8.31 8.58
N GLU A 192 3.91 9.13 9.54
CA GLU A 192 3.43 8.64 10.82
C GLU A 192 2.18 7.78 10.62
N CYS A 193 2.17 6.62 11.26
CA CYS A 193 1.03 5.70 11.22
C CYS A 193 -0.13 6.31 12.02
N PRO A 194 -1.35 6.43 11.43
CA PRO A 194 -2.48 7.11 12.07
C PRO A 194 -3.16 6.27 13.16
N TRP A 195 -2.68 5.06 13.43
CA TRP A 195 -3.21 4.16 14.45
C TRP A 195 -2.08 3.45 15.20
N GLU A 196 -2.37 3.06 16.42
CA GLU A 196 -1.45 2.35 17.30
C GLU A 196 -2.04 0.99 17.73
N LEU A 197 -1.15 0.05 18.05
CA LEU A 197 -1.52 -1.19 18.73
C LEU A 197 -1.78 -0.87 20.21
N GLN A 198 -3.02 -1.00 20.61
CA GLN A 198 -3.44 -0.93 22.02
C GLN A 198 -3.30 -2.28 22.72
#